data_da2ba6b0c420b1a332fb490e66cdaafc
#
_entry.id   da2ba6b0c420b1a332fb490e66cdaafc
#
_cell.length_a   1.000
_cell.length_b   1.000
_cell.length_c   1.000
_cell.angle_alpha   90.00
_cell.angle_beta   90.00
_cell.angle_gamma   90.00
#
_symmetry.space_group_name_H-M   'P 1'
#
loop_
_entity.id
_entity.type
_entity.pdbx_description
1 polymer ?
#
loop_
_entity_poly.entity_id
_entity_poly.type
_entity_poly.pdbx_seq_one_letter_code
_entity_poly.pdbx_strand_id
1 'polypeptide(L)'
;MPMERLDKLLASTGRWSRAEVKRLVREGRVLADGRVAASAQEKYDAETVRFTVDGEPLQVREYAYVMLHKPAGVLSATEDGRGKTVLDLLPEPYRKRGLFPVGRLDKDTEGLLLLTDDGALAHALLSPKKHVDKVYFTRVEGTLTEEDCAAFAAGMVLGDGLECLPAGLEILSAGAESEALVTLREGKFHQIKRMLAARGKPVRYLKRLSMGSLSLDEALAPGEWRELTETEVENLK
;
A
#
# COMPACT_ATOMS: atom_id res chain seq x y z
N MET A 1 -19.38 -12.53 3.45
CA MET A 1 -18.40 -13.55 2.95
C MET A 1 -19.08 -14.90 2.68
N PRO A 2 -18.60 -15.75 1.74
CA PRO A 2 -19.09 -17.12 1.66
C PRO A 2 -18.77 -17.89 2.93
N MET A 3 -19.59 -18.89 3.27
CA MET A 3 -19.37 -19.80 4.40
C MET A 3 -18.07 -20.57 4.21
N GLU A 4 -17.07 -20.30 5.05
CA GLU A 4 -15.74 -20.92 4.99
C GLU A 4 -15.44 -21.76 6.24
N ARG A 5 -14.57 -22.75 6.10
CA ARG A 5 -14.13 -23.59 7.21
C ARG A 5 -13.35 -22.77 8.24
N LEU A 6 -13.60 -23.04 9.53
CA LEU A 6 -12.94 -22.35 10.65
C LEU A 6 -11.41 -22.42 10.57
N ASP A 7 -10.84 -23.60 10.20
CA ASP A 7 -9.39 -23.74 10.06
C ASP A 7 -8.82 -22.81 8.95
N LYS A 8 -9.58 -22.58 7.88
CA LYS A 8 -9.19 -21.66 6.80
C LYS A 8 -9.35 -20.21 7.25
N LEU A 9 -10.48 -19.86 7.87
CA LEU A 9 -10.76 -18.51 8.37
C LEU A 9 -9.70 -18.03 9.37
N LEU A 10 -9.40 -18.83 10.38
CA LEU A 10 -8.42 -18.40 11.39
C LEU A 10 -6.98 -18.43 10.85
N ALA A 11 -6.65 -19.36 9.97
CA ALA A 11 -5.33 -19.38 9.33
C ALA A 11 -5.12 -18.19 8.38
N SER A 12 -6.19 -17.65 7.77
CA SER A 12 -6.08 -16.49 6.88
C SER A 12 -5.64 -15.21 7.61
N THR A 13 -5.78 -15.15 8.94
CA THR A 13 -5.25 -14.04 9.75
C THR A 13 -3.71 -14.01 9.80
N GLY A 14 -3.04 -15.09 9.35
CA GLY A 14 -1.59 -15.25 9.42
C GLY A 14 -1.04 -15.58 10.82
N ARG A 15 -1.89 -15.55 11.88
CA ARG A 15 -1.47 -15.82 13.26
C ARG A 15 -1.15 -17.28 13.52
N TRP A 16 -1.85 -18.20 12.84
CA TRP A 16 -1.72 -19.65 13.01
C TRP A 16 -1.74 -20.38 11.67
N SER A 17 -1.04 -21.50 11.61
CA SER A 17 -1.23 -22.48 10.54
C SER A 17 -2.56 -23.23 10.73
N ARG A 18 -3.09 -23.86 9.68
CA ARG A 18 -4.28 -24.73 9.80
C ARG A 18 -4.12 -25.87 10.82
N ALA A 19 -2.91 -26.38 10.98
CA ALA A 19 -2.62 -27.43 11.97
C ALA A 19 -2.73 -26.89 13.39
N GLU A 20 -2.22 -25.68 13.64
CA GLU A 20 -2.35 -24.99 14.93
C GLU A 20 -3.80 -24.64 15.24
N VAL A 21 -4.57 -24.15 14.27
CA VAL A 21 -6.01 -23.91 14.47
C VAL A 21 -6.76 -25.18 14.87
N LYS A 22 -6.48 -26.32 14.21
CA LYS A 22 -7.09 -27.60 14.59
C LYS A 22 -6.74 -28.01 16.04
N ARG A 23 -5.53 -27.69 16.49
CA ARG A 23 -5.11 -27.92 17.89
C ARG A 23 -5.88 -26.99 18.84
N LEU A 24 -5.93 -25.69 18.56
CA LEU A 24 -6.66 -24.69 19.37
C LEU A 24 -8.13 -25.06 19.53
N VAL A 25 -8.81 -25.47 18.44
CA VAL A 25 -10.21 -25.93 18.50
C VAL A 25 -10.36 -27.17 19.37
N ARG A 26 -9.47 -28.16 19.24
CA ARG A 26 -9.50 -29.38 20.07
C ARG A 26 -9.27 -29.10 21.55
N GLU A 27 -8.48 -28.08 21.86
CA GLU A 27 -8.21 -27.61 23.22
C GLU A 27 -9.32 -26.69 23.77
N GLY A 28 -10.40 -26.43 23.01
CA GLY A 28 -11.52 -25.57 23.43
C GLY A 28 -11.18 -24.08 23.53
N ARG A 29 -10.10 -23.63 22.91
CA ARG A 29 -9.56 -22.28 23.00
C ARG A 29 -10.16 -21.30 21.96
N VAL A 30 -11.00 -21.81 21.04
CA VAL A 30 -11.66 -21.01 20.02
C VAL A 30 -13.14 -20.95 20.30
N LEU A 31 -13.68 -19.73 20.41
CA LEU A 31 -15.12 -19.52 20.51
C LEU A 31 -15.64 -18.82 19.27
N ALA A 32 -16.85 -19.22 18.85
CA ALA A 32 -17.66 -18.56 17.84
C ALA A 32 -18.95 -18.07 18.53
N ASP A 33 -19.23 -16.79 18.51
CA ASP A 33 -20.35 -16.15 19.23
C ASP A 33 -20.47 -16.58 20.70
N GLY A 34 -19.33 -16.68 21.38
CA GLY A 34 -19.24 -17.05 22.80
C GLY A 34 -19.40 -18.56 23.07
N ARG A 35 -19.57 -19.42 22.05
CA ARG A 35 -19.64 -20.87 22.19
C ARG A 35 -18.37 -21.53 21.69
N VAL A 36 -17.89 -22.53 22.41
CA VAL A 36 -16.71 -23.30 21.98
C VAL A 36 -16.99 -23.95 20.62
N ALA A 37 -16.10 -23.71 19.66
CA ALA A 37 -16.20 -24.27 18.32
C ALA A 37 -16.05 -25.80 18.38
N ALA A 38 -17.03 -26.53 17.85
CA ALA A 38 -17.07 -28.00 17.94
C ALA A 38 -16.05 -28.66 16.99
N SER A 39 -15.76 -28.05 15.86
CA SER A 39 -14.85 -28.61 14.85
C SER A 39 -14.15 -27.50 14.03
N ALA A 40 -12.87 -27.71 13.75
CA ALA A 40 -12.11 -26.86 12.83
C ALA A 40 -12.60 -26.96 11.37
N GLN A 41 -13.44 -27.93 11.05
CA GLN A 41 -14.06 -28.10 9.72
C GLN A 41 -15.44 -27.44 9.62
N GLU A 42 -16.01 -27.01 10.73
CA GLU A 42 -17.25 -26.26 10.77
C GLU A 42 -17.15 -24.99 9.96
N LYS A 43 -18.23 -24.65 9.24
CA LYS A 43 -18.23 -23.48 8.37
C LYS A 43 -18.93 -22.32 9.06
N TYR A 44 -18.33 -21.14 8.90
CA TYR A 44 -18.84 -19.89 9.43
C TYR A 44 -18.78 -18.79 8.40
N ASP A 45 -19.69 -17.83 8.52
CA ASP A 45 -19.58 -16.56 7.82
C ASP A 45 -18.82 -15.58 8.73
N ALA A 46 -17.63 -15.18 8.28
CA ALA A 46 -16.75 -14.31 9.06
C ALA A 46 -17.28 -12.87 9.22
N GLU A 47 -18.28 -12.46 8.43
CA GLU A 47 -18.91 -11.14 8.57
C GLU A 47 -19.90 -11.10 9.72
N THR A 48 -20.53 -12.23 10.02
CA THR A 48 -21.61 -12.30 11.02
C THR A 48 -21.16 -12.89 12.36
N VAL A 49 -20.15 -13.75 12.36
CA VAL A 49 -19.69 -14.48 13.56
C VAL A 49 -18.52 -13.79 14.23
N ARG A 50 -18.60 -13.63 15.55
CA ARG A 50 -17.51 -13.09 16.38
C ARG A 50 -16.65 -14.23 16.91
N PHE A 51 -15.37 -14.21 16.54
CA PHE A 51 -14.41 -15.18 17.04
C PHE A 51 -13.62 -14.63 18.21
N THR A 52 -13.34 -15.50 19.22
CA THR A 52 -12.32 -15.24 20.22
C THR A 52 -11.36 -16.43 20.28
N VAL A 53 -10.09 -16.16 20.52
CA VAL A 53 -9.06 -17.18 20.74
C VAL A 53 -8.35 -16.81 22.04
N ASP A 54 -8.28 -17.74 22.99
CA ASP A 54 -7.74 -17.51 24.34
C ASP A 54 -8.41 -16.34 25.09
N GLY A 55 -9.70 -16.12 24.82
CA GLY A 55 -10.46 -15.01 25.38
C GLY A 55 -10.27 -13.66 24.68
N GLU A 56 -9.31 -13.55 23.77
CA GLU A 56 -9.05 -12.33 23.01
C GLU A 56 -9.90 -12.27 21.73
N PRO A 57 -10.57 -11.15 21.43
CA PRO A 57 -11.33 -10.98 20.21
C PRO A 57 -10.44 -11.11 18.97
N LEU A 58 -10.91 -11.87 17.98
CA LEU A 58 -10.25 -12.04 16.71
C LEU A 58 -11.14 -11.54 15.57
N GLN A 59 -10.67 -10.50 14.89
CA GLN A 59 -11.32 -10.05 13.66
C GLN A 59 -10.79 -10.86 12.49
N VAL A 60 -11.69 -11.55 11.80
CA VAL A 60 -11.38 -12.27 10.56
C VAL A 60 -11.90 -11.42 9.41
N ARG A 61 -11.00 -10.97 8.55
CA ARG A 61 -11.32 -10.23 7.33
C ARG A 61 -10.91 -11.04 6.11
N GLU A 62 -11.71 -10.94 5.05
CA GLU A 62 -11.39 -11.61 3.77
C GLU A 62 -10.03 -11.18 3.25
N TYR A 63 -9.80 -9.86 3.22
CA TYR A 63 -8.54 -9.26 2.81
C TYR A 63 -7.98 -8.35 3.89
N ALA A 64 -6.67 -8.20 3.92
CA ALA A 64 -5.99 -7.21 4.73
C ALA A 64 -5.61 -6.00 3.86
N TYR A 65 -5.72 -4.82 4.45
CA TYR A 65 -5.34 -3.58 3.81
C TYR A 65 -4.48 -2.79 4.79
N VAL A 66 -3.23 -2.60 4.46
CA VAL A 66 -2.24 -1.95 5.34
C VAL A 66 -1.67 -0.72 4.66
N MET A 67 -1.82 0.43 5.31
CA MET A 67 -1.10 1.64 4.96
C MET A 67 0.29 1.59 5.60
N LEU A 68 1.32 1.68 4.80
CA LEU A 68 2.70 1.81 5.24
C LEU A 68 3.24 3.18 4.84
N HIS A 69 3.82 3.92 5.77
CA HIS A 69 4.72 5.01 5.45
C HIS A 69 6.08 4.42 5.09
N LYS A 70 6.25 4.09 3.80
CA LYS A 70 7.50 3.49 3.33
C LYS A 70 8.67 4.43 3.57
N PRO A 71 9.73 4.00 4.28
CA PRO A 71 10.95 4.78 4.43
C PRO A 71 11.85 4.65 3.19
N ALA A 72 12.80 5.54 3.04
CA ALA A 72 13.90 5.38 2.10
C ALA A 72 14.77 4.15 2.45
N GLY A 73 15.46 3.59 1.46
CA GLY A 73 16.37 2.46 1.64
C GLY A 73 15.73 1.07 1.59
N VAL A 74 14.39 0.98 1.53
CA VAL A 74 13.61 -0.27 1.53
C VAL A 74 13.00 -0.52 0.16
N LEU A 75 12.97 -1.78 -0.28
CA LEU A 75 12.45 -2.19 -1.58
C LEU A 75 10.94 -2.44 -1.53
N SER A 76 10.20 -1.96 -2.52
CA SER A 76 8.78 -2.27 -2.73
C SER A 76 8.63 -3.65 -3.40
N ALA A 77 8.98 -4.70 -2.67
CA ALA A 77 8.93 -6.10 -3.09
C ALA A 77 8.43 -6.97 -1.94
N THR A 78 7.97 -8.17 -2.26
CA THR A 78 7.60 -9.20 -1.27
C THR A 78 8.81 -9.89 -0.68
N GLU A 79 9.82 -10.15 -1.52
CA GLU A 79 11.07 -10.82 -1.17
C GLU A 79 12.22 -10.19 -1.96
N ASP A 80 13.41 -10.18 -1.37
CA ASP A 80 14.66 -9.83 -2.04
C ASP A 80 15.84 -10.54 -1.35
N GLY A 81 16.76 -11.08 -2.13
CA GLY A 81 17.91 -11.84 -1.61
C GLY A 81 19.02 -11.00 -0.98
N ARG A 82 18.98 -9.67 -1.11
CA ARG A 82 20.07 -8.77 -0.72
C ARG A 82 19.63 -7.53 0.04
N GLY A 83 18.34 -7.18 0.01
CA GLY A 83 17.85 -5.93 0.56
C GLY A 83 16.61 -6.13 1.44
N LYS A 84 16.42 -5.20 2.39
CA LYS A 84 15.21 -5.15 3.20
C LYS A 84 14.02 -4.74 2.32
N THR A 85 12.92 -5.46 2.46
CA THR A 85 11.68 -5.22 1.73
C THR A 85 10.62 -4.56 2.62
N VAL A 86 9.55 -4.07 2.01
CA VAL A 86 8.42 -3.47 2.73
C VAL A 86 7.70 -4.49 3.61
N LEU A 87 7.75 -5.79 3.27
CA LEU A 87 7.16 -6.87 4.08
C LEU A 87 7.96 -7.10 5.37
N ASP A 88 9.27 -6.84 5.36
CA ASP A 88 10.12 -6.96 6.56
C ASP A 88 9.83 -5.92 7.64
N LEU A 89 9.06 -4.87 7.29
CA LEU A 89 8.60 -3.86 8.24
C LEU A 89 7.32 -4.29 8.97
N LEU A 90 6.64 -5.33 8.49
CA LEU A 90 5.39 -5.80 9.06
C LEU A 90 5.62 -6.97 10.03
N PRO A 91 4.74 -7.14 11.05
CA PRO A 91 4.74 -8.30 11.91
C PRO A 91 4.53 -9.61 11.12
N GLU A 92 4.98 -10.71 11.73
CA GLU A 92 4.93 -12.04 11.12
C GLU A 92 3.54 -12.45 10.58
N PRO A 93 2.41 -12.15 11.24
CA PRO A 93 1.07 -12.49 10.73
C PRO A 93 0.80 -11.93 9.34
N TYR A 94 1.18 -10.69 9.06
CA TYR A 94 0.99 -10.06 7.75
C TYR A 94 1.93 -10.63 6.70
N ARG A 95 3.17 -10.96 7.06
CA ARG A 95 4.12 -11.62 6.16
C ARG A 95 3.64 -13.01 5.75
N LYS A 96 3.13 -13.80 6.72
CA LYS A 96 2.54 -15.13 6.46
C LYS A 96 1.25 -15.08 5.64
N ARG A 97 0.52 -13.98 5.71
CA ARG A 97 -0.72 -13.78 4.95
C ARG A 97 -0.48 -13.59 3.46
N GLY A 98 0.74 -13.26 3.06
CA GLY A 98 1.10 -13.11 1.66
C GLY A 98 0.69 -11.77 1.07
N LEU A 99 0.75 -10.69 1.88
CA LEU A 99 0.52 -9.34 1.38
C LEU A 99 1.55 -8.97 0.32
N PHE A 100 1.14 -8.11 -0.60
CA PHE A 100 2.02 -7.54 -1.61
C PHE A 100 1.75 -6.03 -1.76
N PRO A 101 2.75 -5.24 -2.21
CA PRO A 101 2.57 -3.81 -2.39
C PRO A 101 1.71 -3.50 -3.61
N VAL A 102 0.77 -2.55 -3.47
CA VAL A 102 -0.04 -2.01 -4.57
C VAL A 102 0.77 -0.96 -5.30
N GLY A 103 1.44 -1.39 -6.35
CA GLY A 103 2.44 -0.62 -7.07
C GLY A 103 3.78 -0.57 -6.33
N ARG A 104 4.70 0.21 -6.86
CA ARG A 104 6.06 0.31 -6.34
C ARG A 104 6.46 1.77 -6.18
N LEU A 105 7.16 2.05 -5.10
CA LEU A 105 7.99 3.24 -4.92
C LEU A 105 9.45 2.85 -5.09
N ASP A 106 10.26 3.72 -5.62
CA ASP A 106 11.70 3.51 -5.73
C ASP A 106 12.31 3.29 -4.35
N LYS A 107 13.51 2.72 -4.28
CA LYS A 107 14.19 2.43 -3.02
C LYS A 107 14.37 3.66 -2.15
N ASP A 108 14.69 4.80 -2.75
CA ASP A 108 14.91 6.09 -2.09
C ASP A 108 13.64 6.97 -1.98
N THR A 109 12.52 6.57 -2.58
CA THR A 109 11.23 7.27 -2.49
C THR A 109 10.49 6.83 -1.23
N GLU A 110 9.94 7.80 -0.52
CA GLU A 110 9.20 7.61 0.72
C GLU A 110 7.68 7.73 0.52
N GLY A 111 6.93 7.51 1.60
CA GLY A 111 5.52 7.87 1.68
C GLY A 111 4.55 6.72 1.58
N LEU A 112 3.33 7.04 1.17
CA LEU A 112 2.20 6.11 1.16
C LEU A 112 2.47 4.89 0.27
N LEU A 113 2.44 3.71 0.87
CA LEU A 113 2.40 2.44 0.16
C LEU A 113 1.27 1.57 0.75
N LEU A 114 0.30 1.21 -0.07
CA LEU A 114 -0.73 0.24 0.29
C LEU A 114 -0.18 -1.18 0.08
N LEU A 115 -0.39 -2.04 1.10
CA LEU A 115 -0.13 -3.47 1.01
C LEU A 115 -1.43 -4.23 1.24
N THR A 116 -1.69 -5.25 0.44
CA THR A 116 -2.93 -6.05 0.53
C THR A 116 -2.72 -7.45 -0.06
N ASP A 117 -3.63 -8.36 0.22
CA ASP A 117 -3.82 -9.64 -0.46
C ASP A 117 -5.04 -9.63 -1.41
N ASP A 118 -5.72 -8.46 -1.57
CA ASP A 118 -6.80 -8.25 -2.55
C ASP A 118 -6.23 -7.91 -3.94
N GLY A 119 -6.05 -8.95 -4.76
CA GLY A 119 -5.56 -8.79 -6.13
C GLY A 119 -6.49 -8.00 -7.04
N ALA A 120 -7.81 -8.06 -6.81
CA ALA A 120 -8.79 -7.35 -7.64
C ALA A 120 -8.72 -5.83 -7.39
N LEU A 121 -8.69 -5.41 -6.12
CA LEU A 121 -8.51 -3.99 -5.77
C LEU A 121 -7.15 -3.48 -6.24
N ALA A 122 -6.07 -4.22 -6.01
CA ALA A 122 -4.75 -3.83 -6.46
C ALA A 122 -4.69 -3.61 -7.97
N HIS A 123 -5.26 -4.53 -8.75
CA HIS A 123 -5.35 -4.38 -10.21
C HIS A 123 -6.17 -3.14 -10.61
N ALA A 124 -7.30 -2.87 -9.95
CA ALA A 124 -8.11 -1.68 -10.22
C ALA A 124 -7.32 -0.39 -9.97
N LEU A 125 -6.61 -0.29 -8.84
CA LEU A 125 -5.83 0.90 -8.47
C LEU A 125 -4.59 1.14 -9.36
N LEU A 126 -4.04 0.08 -9.92
CA LEU A 126 -2.85 0.15 -10.77
C LEU A 126 -3.17 0.27 -12.26
N SER A 127 -4.40 -0.04 -12.66
CA SER A 127 -4.82 -0.01 -14.06
C SER A 127 -4.74 1.39 -14.65
N PRO A 128 -4.00 1.62 -15.74
CA PRO A 128 -3.94 2.92 -16.42
C PRO A 128 -5.32 3.44 -16.85
N LYS A 129 -6.27 2.52 -17.13
CA LYS A 129 -7.64 2.86 -17.54
C LYS A 129 -8.49 3.50 -16.44
N LYS A 130 -8.12 3.28 -15.18
CA LYS A 130 -8.85 3.84 -14.02
C LYS A 130 -8.39 5.25 -13.66
N HIS A 131 -7.27 5.72 -14.24
CA HIS A 131 -6.74 7.08 -14.03
C HIS A 131 -6.62 7.48 -12.55
N VAL A 132 -6.22 6.54 -11.69
CA VAL A 132 -6.08 6.81 -10.26
C VAL A 132 -4.94 7.79 -10.03
N ASP A 133 -5.27 8.97 -9.52
CA ASP A 133 -4.31 10.02 -9.22
C ASP A 133 -3.35 9.58 -8.11
N LYS A 134 -2.08 9.90 -8.27
CA LYS A 134 -1.03 9.71 -7.26
C LYS A 134 -0.34 11.04 -7.07
N VAL A 135 -0.43 11.58 -5.87
CA VAL A 135 0.17 12.88 -5.54
C VAL A 135 1.47 12.66 -4.80
N TYR A 136 2.50 13.37 -5.25
CA TYR A 136 3.84 13.32 -4.68
C TYR A 136 4.30 14.71 -4.28
N PHE A 137 4.88 14.84 -3.10
CA PHE A 137 5.71 15.98 -2.73
C PHE A 137 7.12 15.73 -3.23
N THR A 138 7.75 16.76 -3.79
CA THR A 138 9.14 16.70 -4.26
C THR A 138 9.92 17.94 -3.88
N ARG A 139 11.21 17.76 -3.59
CA ARG A 139 12.22 18.82 -3.59
C ARG A 139 13.16 18.61 -4.77
N VAL A 140 13.44 19.67 -5.47
CA VAL A 140 14.29 19.64 -6.65
C VAL A 140 15.36 20.71 -6.55
N GLU A 141 16.51 20.46 -7.14
CA GLU A 141 17.55 21.45 -7.30
C GLU A 141 17.19 22.43 -8.42
N GLY A 142 17.31 23.72 -8.16
CA GLY A 142 17.01 24.80 -9.09
C GLY A 142 15.56 25.31 -8.99
N THR A 143 15.35 26.47 -9.62
CA THR A 143 14.09 27.19 -9.58
C THR A 143 13.09 26.59 -10.56
N LEU A 144 11.96 26.10 -10.05
CA LEU A 144 10.80 25.70 -10.88
C LEU A 144 10.08 26.96 -11.40
N THR A 145 9.54 26.86 -12.61
CA THR A 145 8.85 27.95 -13.31
C THR A 145 7.52 27.48 -13.91
N GLU A 146 6.68 28.43 -14.34
CA GLU A 146 5.43 28.13 -15.04
C GLU A 146 5.66 27.33 -16.37
N GLU A 147 6.83 27.47 -16.99
CA GLU A 147 7.22 26.66 -18.16
C GLU A 147 7.38 25.18 -17.81
N ASP A 148 7.85 24.87 -16.58
CA ASP A 148 7.94 23.49 -16.09
C ASP A 148 6.53 22.93 -15.86
N CYS A 149 5.63 23.73 -15.29
CA CYS A 149 4.22 23.36 -15.12
C CYS A 149 3.54 23.09 -16.47
N ALA A 150 3.74 23.97 -17.45
CA ALA A 150 3.19 23.81 -18.80
C ALA A 150 3.75 22.55 -19.50
N ALA A 151 5.05 22.26 -19.34
CA ALA A 151 5.66 21.05 -19.89
C ALA A 151 5.06 19.76 -19.29
N PHE A 152 4.82 19.73 -17.97
CA PHE A 152 4.16 18.61 -17.31
C PHE A 152 2.72 18.44 -17.81
N ALA A 153 1.95 19.54 -17.89
CA ALA A 153 0.56 19.53 -18.34
C ALA A 153 0.41 19.07 -19.81
N ALA A 154 1.41 19.33 -20.67
CA ALA A 154 1.41 18.86 -22.05
C ALA A 154 1.77 17.38 -22.18
N GLY A 155 2.38 16.79 -21.17
CA GLY A 155 3.07 15.52 -21.28
C GLY A 155 4.46 15.67 -21.90
N MET A 156 5.31 14.68 -21.77
CA MET A 156 6.71 14.77 -22.17
C MET A 156 7.18 13.51 -22.87
N VAL A 157 8.02 13.65 -23.90
CA VAL A 157 8.82 12.56 -24.45
C VAL A 157 10.23 12.67 -23.88
N LEU A 158 10.69 11.67 -23.16
CA LEU A 158 12.00 11.64 -22.55
C LEU A 158 13.08 11.22 -23.55
N GLY A 159 14.36 11.49 -23.23
CA GLY A 159 15.47 11.29 -24.15
C GLY A 159 15.67 9.86 -24.69
N ASP A 160 15.10 8.85 -24.03
CA ASP A 160 15.06 7.45 -24.48
C ASP A 160 13.79 7.09 -25.25
N GLY A 161 12.96 8.08 -25.60
CA GLY A 161 11.70 7.90 -26.30
C GLY A 161 10.52 7.51 -25.41
N LEU A 162 10.66 7.49 -24.07
CA LEU A 162 9.55 7.21 -23.17
C LEU A 162 8.56 8.37 -23.20
N GLU A 163 7.35 8.10 -23.67
CA GLU A 163 6.24 9.07 -23.63
C GLU A 163 5.63 9.10 -22.24
N CYS A 164 5.57 10.27 -21.61
CA CYS A 164 4.88 10.50 -20.33
C CYS A 164 3.54 11.22 -20.58
N LEU A 165 2.48 10.69 -20.00
CA LEU A 165 1.16 11.31 -20.06
C LEU A 165 1.16 12.70 -19.41
N PRO A 166 0.20 13.58 -19.76
CA PRO A 166 -0.05 14.82 -19.03
C PRO A 166 -0.10 14.62 -17.52
N ALA A 167 0.61 15.48 -16.80
CA ALA A 167 0.78 15.40 -15.35
C ALA A 167 0.60 16.80 -14.72
N GLY A 168 0.18 16.84 -13.45
CA GLY A 168 0.15 18.07 -12.69
C GLY A 168 1.52 18.38 -12.09
N LEU A 169 1.94 19.65 -12.14
CA LEU A 169 3.04 20.19 -11.36
C LEU A 169 2.57 21.50 -10.72
N GLU A 170 2.51 21.54 -9.40
CA GLU A 170 2.12 22.71 -8.61
C GLU A 170 3.32 23.15 -7.79
N ILE A 171 3.79 24.35 -8.02
CA ILE A 171 4.95 24.92 -7.33
C ILE A 171 4.51 25.46 -5.96
N LEU A 172 5.06 24.90 -4.89
CA LEU A 172 4.80 25.37 -3.52
C LEU A 172 5.79 26.45 -3.10
N SER A 173 7.07 26.29 -3.47
CA SER A 173 8.11 27.28 -3.29
C SER A 173 9.13 27.19 -4.43
N ALA A 174 9.65 28.35 -4.85
CA ALA A 174 10.65 28.43 -5.92
C ALA A 174 11.92 29.12 -5.41
N GLY A 175 13.09 28.52 -5.69
CA GLY A 175 14.39 29.01 -5.25
C GLY A 175 15.54 28.14 -5.76
N ALA A 176 16.73 28.28 -5.15
CA ALA A 176 17.87 27.41 -5.45
C ALA A 176 17.54 25.92 -5.22
N GLU A 177 16.68 25.66 -4.26
CA GLU A 177 15.91 24.42 -4.09
C GLU A 177 14.43 24.80 -4.14
N SER A 178 13.64 24.09 -4.94
CA SER A 178 12.20 24.31 -5.09
C SER A 178 11.42 23.14 -4.55
N GLU A 179 10.21 23.42 -4.02
CA GLU A 179 9.25 22.40 -3.57
C GLU A 179 8.01 22.41 -4.45
N ALA A 180 7.50 21.23 -4.76
CA ALA A 180 6.31 21.11 -5.59
C ALA A 180 5.48 19.87 -5.26
N LEU A 181 4.20 19.90 -5.66
CA LEU A 181 3.35 18.71 -5.78
C LEU A 181 3.34 18.23 -7.24
N VAL A 182 3.50 16.93 -7.41
CA VAL A 182 3.38 16.27 -8.72
C VAL A 182 2.24 15.28 -8.68
N THR A 183 1.29 15.42 -9.63
CA THR A 183 0.14 14.50 -9.76
C THR A 183 0.30 13.67 -11.03
N LEU A 184 0.35 12.34 -10.87
CA LEU A 184 0.45 11.36 -11.98
C LEU A 184 -0.76 10.43 -12.00
N ARG A 185 -1.18 10.00 -13.20
CA ARG A 185 -2.18 8.94 -13.44
C ARG A 185 -1.60 7.63 -13.92
N GLU A 186 -0.31 7.56 -14.06
CA GLU A 186 0.47 6.39 -14.45
C GLU A 186 1.63 6.16 -13.48
N GLY A 187 2.53 5.23 -13.77
CA GLY A 187 3.68 4.96 -12.90
C GLY A 187 4.79 4.24 -13.68
N LYS A 188 5.48 4.98 -14.56
CA LYS A 188 6.63 4.48 -15.31
C LYS A 188 7.90 4.52 -14.45
N PHE A 189 8.89 3.75 -14.85
CA PHE A 189 10.16 3.65 -14.12
C PHE A 189 10.82 5.02 -13.90
N HIS A 190 10.98 5.39 -12.62
CA HIS A 190 11.55 6.66 -12.15
C HIS A 190 10.92 7.91 -12.81
N GLN A 191 9.61 7.88 -13.13
CA GLN A 191 8.98 8.85 -14.02
C GLN A 191 9.17 10.29 -13.55
N ILE A 192 8.81 10.64 -12.31
CA ILE A 192 8.93 12.01 -11.78
C ILE A 192 10.38 12.48 -11.84
N LYS A 193 11.32 11.65 -11.40
CA LYS A 193 12.75 11.97 -11.40
C LYS A 193 13.26 12.26 -12.81
N ARG A 194 12.83 11.47 -13.78
CA ARG A 194 13.24 11.62 -15.19
C ARG A 194 12.59 12.82 -15.84
N MET A 195 11.31 13.10 -15.59
CA MET A 195 10.62 14.27 -16.10
C MET A 195 11.27 15.55 -15.58
N LEU A 196 11.52 15.66 -14.28
CA LEU A 196 12.16 16.82 -13.67
C LEU A 196 13.64 16.94 -14.10
N ALA A 197 14.38 15.85 -14.21
CA ALA A 197 15.74 15.87 -14.74
C ALA A 197 15.80 16.35 -16.20
N ALA A 198 14.84 15.99 -17.06
CA ALA A 198 14.73 16.48 -18.41
C ALA A 198 14.48 18.00 -18.48
N ARG A 199 13.93 18.59 -17.42
CA ARG A 199 13.79 20.04 -17.23
C ARG A 199 15.02 20.69 -16.57
N GLY A 200 16.10 19.93 -16.31
CA GLY A 200 17.27 20.40 -15.60
C GLY A 200 17.06 20.65 -14.10
N LYS A 201 16.07 19.95 -13.51
CA LYS A 201 15.67 20.08 -12.10
C LYS A 201 15.79 18.70 -11.41
N PRO A 202 16.99 18.22 -11.08
CA PRO A 202 17.16 16.90 -10.47
C PRO A 202 16.46 16.81 -9.10
N VAL A 203 15.73 15.71 -8.87
CA VAL A 203 15.01 15.45 -7.63
C VAL A 203 15.99 15.14 -6.50
N ARG A 204 15.85 15.82 -5.37
CA ARG A 204 16.59 15.61 -4.11
C ARG A 204 15.78 14.82 -3.10
N TYR A 205 14.45 14.98 -3.12
CA TYR A 205 13.54 14.26 -2.22
C TYR A 205 12.21 13.98 -2.94
N LEU A 206 11.64 12.80 -2.70
CA LEU A 206 10.35 12.40 -3.27
C LEU A 206 9.56 11.58 -2.25
N LYS A 207 8.31 12.00 -1.99
CA LYS A 207 7.40 11.34 -1.06
C LYS A 207 6.01 11.26 -1.67
N ARG A 208 5.43 10.05 -1.74
CA ARG A 208 4.03 9.90 -2.14
C ARG A 208 3.10 10.25 -0.99
N LEU A 209 2.22 11.22 -1.21
CA LEU A 209 1.25 11.69 -0.23
C LEU A 209 -0.09 10.96 -0.34
N SER A 210 -0.54 10.67 -1.59
CA SER A 210 -1.83 10.02 -1.78
C SER A 210 -1.87 9.09 -3.00
N MET A 211 -2.86 8.21 -3.02
CA MET A 211 -3.21 7.36 -4.14
C MET A 211 -4.73 7.20 -4.20
N GLY A 212 -5.39 7.81 -5.20
CA GLY A 212 -6.84 7.90 -5.26
C GLY A 212 -7.39 8.65 -4.05
N SER A 213 -8.37 8.07 -3.39
CA SER A 213 -8.99 8.60 -2.17
C SER A 213 -8.14 8.42 -0.90
N LEU A 214 -7.07 7.61 -0.96
CA LEU A 214 -6.25 7.30 0.20
C LEU A 214 -5.11 8.30 0.36
N SER A 215 -5.08 9.02 1.48
CA SER A 215 -4.00 9.93 1.88
C SER A 215 -3.13 9.28 2.95
N LEU A 216 -1.83 9.58 2.91
CA LEU A 216 -0.90 9.16 3.96
C LEU A 216 -1.33 9.76 5.30
N ASP A 217 -1.43 8.91 6.31
CA ASP A 217 -1.69 9.36 7.68
C ASP A 217 -0.46 10.09 8.23
N GLU A 218 -0.64 11.36 8.58
CA GLU A 218 0.44 12.22 9.08
C GLU A 218 0.99 11.77 10.43
N ALA A 219 0.21 10.98 11.19
CA ALA A 219 0.65 10.42 12.45
C ALA A 219 1.67 9.28 12.29
N LEU A 220 1.77 8.68 11.10
CA LEU A 220 2.72 7.61 10.83
C LEU A 220 4.11 8.17 10.53
N ALA A 221 5.08 7.85 11.36
CA ALA A 221 6.49 8.08 11.05
C ALA A 221 6.99 7.12 9.93
N PRO A 222 8.09 7.46 9.21
CA PRO A 222 8.67 6.55 8.23
C PRO A 222 9.02 5.18 8.81
N GLY A 223 8.48 4.12 8.19
CA GLY A 223 8.60 2.73 8.66
C GLY A 223 7.40 2.26 9.49
N GLU A 224 6.54 3.16 9.94
CA GLU A 224 5.31 2.80 10.64
C GLU A 224 4.17 2.47 9.67
N TRP A 225 3.21 1.72 10.19
CA TRP A 225 2.08 1.22 9.42
C TRP A 225 0.83 1.13 10.30
N ARG A 226 -0.33 1.11 9.68
CA ARG A 226 -1.62 0.76 10.29
C ARG A 226 -2.54 0.04 9.30
N GLU A 227 -3.52 -0.66 9.80
CA GLU A 227 -4.62 -1.13 8.95
C GLU A 227 -5.47 0.05 8.46
N LEU A 228 -6.08 -0.11 7.29
CA LEU A 228 -7.09 0.82 6.80
C LEU A 228 -8.38 0.66 7.62
N THR A 229 -9.07 1.77 7.81
CA THR A 229 -10.45 1.77 8.30
C THR A 229 -11.40 1.20 7.25
N GLU A 230 -12.59 0.80 7.65
CA GLU A 230 -13.62 0.32 6.72
C GLU A 230 -13.99 1.39 5.68
N THR A 231 -14.14 2.63 6.11
CA THR A 231 -14.43 3.77 5.23
C THR A 231 -13.31 4.00 4.19
N GLU A 232 -12.04 3.88 4.59
CA GLU A 232 -10.92 4.02 3.63
C GLU A 232 -10.95 2.89 2.58
N VAL A 233 -11.26 1.66 2.99
CA VAL A 233 -11.39 0.52 2.07
C VAL A 233 -12.56 0.69 1.13
N GLU A 234 -13.71 1.15 1.62
CA GLU A 234 -14.90 1.42 0.79
C GLU A 234 -14.64 2.50 -0.25
N ASN A 235 -13.96 3.58 0.14
CA ASN A 235 -13.62 4.68 -0.76
C ASN A 235 -12.58 4.31 -1.82
N LEU A 236 -11.85 3.20 -1.65
CA LEU A 236 -10.90 2.69 -2.64
C LEU A 236 -11.54 1.77 -3.70
N LYS A 237 -12.71 1.22 -3.44
CA LYS A 237 -13.43 0.30 -4.35
C LYS A 237 -14.23 1.05 -5.42
#